data_8ec35ca25b03a40d1eb85d8e001fa286
#
_entry.id   8ec35ca25b03a40d1eb85d8e001fa286
#
_cell.length_a   1.000
_cell.length_b   1.000
_cell.length_c   1.000
_cell.angle_alpha   90.00
_cell.angle_beta   90.00
_cell.angle_gamma   90.00
#
_symmetry.space_group_name_H-M   'P 1'
#
loop_
_entity.id
_entity.type
_entity.pdbx_description
1 polymer ?
#
loop_
_entity_poly.entity_id
_entity_poly.type
_entity_poly.pdbx_seq_one_letter_code
_entity_poly.pdbx_strand_id
1 'polypeptide(L)'
;MGVLEFHQDEEETVRRMKREIRSAIETDRAEVIILGCSMQFGFYEELQEEFQVPVIDSMVASLKHTEYLLQVREQTGWCFSRRGLYERPPEQEM
;
A
#
# COMPACT_ATOMS: atom_id res chain seq x y z
N MET A 1 1.52 -17.96 15.75
CA MET A 1 0.61 -18.29 14.63
C MET A 1 1.35 -19.10 13.59
N GLY A 2 0.84 -20.25 13.23
CA GLY A 2 1.46 -21.10 12.24
C GLY A 2 1.03 -20.77 10.82
N VAL A 3 1.79 -21.27 9.85
CA VAL A 3 1.49 -21.05 8.43
C VAL A 3 0.10 -21.62 8.07
N LEU A 4 -0.26 -22.74 8.64
CA LEU A 4 -1.57 -23.35 8.39
C LEU A 4 -2.71 -22.47 8.89
N GLU A 5 -2.53 -21.83 10.05
CA GLU A 5 -3.53 -20.93 10.60
C GLU A 5 -3.72 -19.71 9.70
N PHE A 6 -2.62 -19.20 9.13
CA PHE A 6 -2.69 -18.08 8.21
C PHE A 6 -3.54 -18.44 6.98
N HIS A 7 -3.31 -19.62 6.40
CA HIS A 7 -4.05 -20.05 5.22
C HIS A 7 -5.53 -20.32 5.52
N GLN A 8 -5.85 -20.81 6.70
CA GLN A 8 -7.24 -21.02 7.09
C GLN A 8 -7.96 -19.70 7.28
N ASP A 9 -7.26 -18.71 7.83
CA ASP A 9 -7.83 -17.39 8.09
C ASP A 9 -7.93 -16.53 6.83
N GLU A 10 -7.23 -16.91 5.76
CA GLU A 10 -7.20 -16.13 4.53
C GLU A 10 -8.59 -16.00 3.91
N GLU A 11 -9.34 -17.08 3.83
CA GLU A 11 -10.69 -17.05 3.28
C GLU A 11 -11.62 -16.15 4.09
N GLU A 12 -11.50 -16.23 5.40
CA GLU A 12 -12.30 -15.39 6.27
C GLU A 12 -11.89 -13.92 6.18
N THR A 13 -10.60 -13.67 6.05
CA THR A 13 -10.09 -12.33 5.85
C THR A 13 -10.64 -11.72 4.57
N VAL A 14 -10.63 -12.48 3.49
CA VAL A 14 -11.17 -12.02 2.21
C VAL A 14 -12.67 -11.75 2.33
N ARG A 15 -13.39 -12.60 3.02
CA ARG A 15 -14.83 -12.44 3.24
C ARG A 15 -15.15 -11.16 4.00
N ARG A 16 -14.39 -10.89 5.05
CA ARG A 16 -14.55 -9.65 5.84
C ARG A 16 -14.21 -8.44 4.99
N MET A 17 -13.14 -8.54 4.23
CA MET A 17 -12.71 -7.48 3.34
C MET A 17 -13.80 -7.13 2.33
N LYS A 18 -14.40 -8.14 1.70
CA LYS A 18 -15.48 -7.94 0.75
C LYS A 18 -16.71 -7.32 1.39
N ARG A 19 -17.03 -7.73 2.61
CA ARG A 19 -18.16 -7.16 3.34
C ARG A 19 -17.93 -5.70 3.65
N GLU A 20 -16.74 -5.35 4.10
CA GLU A 20 -16.38 -3.97 4.39
C GLU A 20 -16.40 -3.10 3.13
N ILE A 21 -15.87 -3.62 2.04
CA ILE A 21 -15.86 -2.91 0.77
C ILE A 21 -17.28 -2.68 0.27
N ARG A 22 -18.11 -3.71 0.33
CA ARG A 22 -19.51 -3.59 -0.10
C ARG A 22 -20.24 -2.54 0.72
N SER A 23 -20.04 -2.53 2.03
CA SER A 23 -20.62 -1.54 2.91
C SER A 23 -20.14 -0.13 2.56
N ALA A 24 -18.83 0.03 2.30
CA ALA A 24 -18.29 1.33 1.93
C ALA A 24 -18.90 1.84 0.63
N ILE A 25 -19.08 0.98 -0.35
CA ILE A 25 -19.64 1.36 -1.63
C ILE A 25 -21.13 1.66 -1.52
N GLU A 26 -21.90 0.77 -0.91
CA GLU A 26 -23.36 0.89 -0.86
C GLU A 26 -23.85 1.90 0.15
N THR A 27 -23.20 1.99 1.31
CA THR A 27 -23.63 2.88 2.39
C THR A 27 -22.94 4.24 2.30
N ASP A 28 -21.64 4.24 2.12
CA ASP A 28 -20.84 5.46 2.13
C ASP A 28 -20.56 6.01 0.74
N ARG A 29 -20.99 5.31 -0.31
CA ARG A 29 -20.80 5.70 -1.71
C ARG A 29 -19.33 5.91 -2.08
N ALA A 30 -18.47 5.05 -1.57
CA ALA A 30 -17.06 5.11 -1.91
C ALA A 30 -16.84 4.81 -3.41
N GLU A 31 -15.99 5.58 -4.03
CA GLU A 31 -15.65 5.40 -5.44
C GLU A 31 -14.28 4.77 -5.63
N VAL A 32 -13.46 4.76 -4.59
CA VAL A 32 -12.12 4.16 -4.57
C VAL A 32 -11.93 3.48 -3.23
N ILE A 33 -11.30 2.32 -3.25
CA ILE A 33 -10.99 1.57 -2.02
C ILE A 33 -9.48 1.54 -1.86
N ILE A 34 -9.00 1.78 -0.66
CA ILE A 34 -7.58 1.67 -0.34
C ILE A 34 -7.40 0.57 0.69
N LEU A 35 -6.60 -0.44 0.33
CA LEU A 35 -6.26 -1.51 1.25
C LEU A 35 -5.08 -1.07 2.12
N GLY A 36 -5.35 -0.77 3.38
CA GLY A 36 -4.38 -0.14 4.26
C GLY A 36 -3.43 -1.09 4.98
N CYS A 37 -3.63 -2.40 4.85
CA CYS A 37 -2.84 -3.38 5.57
C CYS A 37 -2.00 -4.21 4.60
N SER A 38 -0.70 -4.40 4.92
CA SER A 38 0.19 -5.19 4.07
C SER A 38 -0.22 -6.66 3.97
N MET A 39 -1.01 -7.15 4.92
CA MET A 39 -1.54 -8.51 4.87
C MET A 39 -2.58 -8.69 3.77
N GLN A 40 -3.06 -7.60 3.20
CA GLN A 40 -4.04 -7.61 2.12
C GLN A 40 -3.40 -7.56 0.73
N PHE A 41 -2.09 -7.70 0.69
CA PHE A 41 -1.33 -7.67 -0.56
C PHE A 41 -1.79 -8.76 -1.53
N GLY A 42 -1.98 -8.37 -2.77
CA GLY A 42 -2.31 -9.32 -3.84
C GLY A 42 -3.79 -9.53 -4.12
N PHE A 43 -4.68 -8.99 -3.29
CA PHE A 43 -6.11 -9.19 -3.49
C PHE A 43 -6.78 -8.13 -4.35
N TYR A 44 -6.05 -7.10 -4.74
CA TYR A 44 -6.65 -5.94 -5.39
C TYR A 44 -7.27 -6.26 -6.75
N GLU A 45 -6.66 -7.14 -7.53
CA GLU A 45 -7.18 -7.47 -8.87
C GLU A 45 -8.55 -8.12 -8.79
N GLU A 46 -8.69 -9.11 -7.91
CA GLU A 46 -9.95 -9.80 -7.71
C GLU A 46 -11.04 -8.86 -7.20
N LEU A 47 -10.67 -8.00 -6.27
CA LEU A 47 -11.62 -7.06 -5.68
C LEU A 47 -12.05 -5.99 -6.69
N GLN A 48 -11.13 -5.50 -7.51
CA GLN A 48 -11.48 -4.54 -8.56
C GLN A 48 -12.47 -5.12 -9.55
N GLU A 49 -12.26 -6.38 -9.91
CA GLU A 49 -13.15 -7.04 -10.86
C GLU A 49 -14.52 -7.26 -10.27
N GLU A 50 -14.61 -7.67 -9.02
CA GLU A 50 -15.88 -7.93 -8.36
C GLU A 50 -16.68 -6.67 -8.11
N PHE A 51 -16.06 -5.61 -7.63
CA PHE A 51 -16.76 -4.41 -7.20
C PHE A 51 -16.77 -3.29 -8.24
N GLN A 52 -16.00 -3.40 -9.30
CA GLN A 52 -15.95 -2.42 -10.39
C GLN A 52 -15.57 -1.02 -9.92
N VAL A 53 -14.72 -0.94 -8.91
CA VAL A 53 -14.11 0.31 -8.45
C VAL A 53 -12.62 0.10 -8.32
N PRO A 54 -11.81 1.17 -8.44
CA PRO A 54 -10.37 1.02 -8.22
C PRO A 54 -10.09 0.58 -6.78
N VAL A 55 -9.24 -0.43 -6.64
CA VAL A 55 -8.80 -0.93 -5.33
C VAL A 55 -7.28 -0.73 -5.27
N ILE A 56 -6.85 0.20 -4.43
CA ILE A 56 -5.45 0.55 -4.32
C ILE A 56 -4.79 -0.36 -3.28
N ASP A 57 -3.82 -1.13 -3.73
CA ASP A 57 -3.00 -1.96 -2.85
C ASP A 57 -1.83 -1.09 -2.38
N SER A 58 -1.75 -0.85 -1.08
CA SER A 58 -0.72 0.03 -0.52
C SER A 58 0.69 -0.47 -0.77
N MET A 59 0.89 -1.80 -0.84
CA MET A 59 2.22 -2.34 -1.14
C MET A 59 2.62 -2.07 -2.59
N VAL A 60 1.69 -2.27 -3.52
CA VAL A 60 1.96 -2.00 -4.94
C VAL A 60 2.19 -0.51 -5.15
N ALA A 61 1.36 0.34 -4.54
CA ALA A 61 1.51 1.78 -4.65
C ALA A 61 2.86 2.25 -4.11
N SER A 62 3.27 1.70 -2.96
CA SER A 62 4.56 2.04 -2.35
C SER A 62 5.73 1.61 -3.23
N LEU A 63 5.67 0.41 -3.80
CA LEU A 63 6.71 -0.09 -4.69
C LEU A 63 6.84 0.77 -5.94
N LYS A 64 5.72 1.12 -6.56
CA LYS A 64 5.72 1.95 -7.76
C LYS A 64 6.21 3.36 -7.46
N HIS A 65 5.84 3.91 -6.33
CA HIS A 65 6.32 5.21 -5.91
C HIS A 65 7.83 5.20 -5.70
N THR A 66 8.35 4.14 -5.07
CA THR A 66 9.78 3.98 -4.85
C THR A 66 10.53 3.86 -6.18
N GLU A 67 10.01 3.06 -7.11
CA GLU A 67 10.60 2.94 -8.44
C GLU A 67 10.66 4.29 -9.15
N TYR A 68 9.59 5.06 -9.07
CA TYR A 68 9.52 6.38 -9.66
C TYR A 68 10.58 7.31 -9.08
N LEU A 69 10.69 7.35 -7.75
CA LEU A 69 11.66 8.20 -7.08
C LEU A 69 13.10 7.82 -7.43
N LEU A 70 13.39 6.53 -7.53
CA LEU A 70 14.71 6.05 -7.92
C LEU A 70 15.04 6.45 -9.35
N GLN A 71 14.10 6.30 -10.26
CA GLN A 71 14.29 6.69 -11.65
C GLN A 71 14.54 8.19 -11.79
N VAL A 72 13.77 9.00 -11.08
CA VAL A 72 13.94 10.44 -11.09
C VAL A 72 15.33 10.81 -10.59
N ARG A 73 15.75 10.20 -9.48
CA ARG A 73 17.06 10.47 -8.90
C ARG A 73 18.19 10.08 -9.86
N GLU A 74 18.09 8.93 -10.51
CA GLU A 74 19.11 8.47 -11.43
C GLU A 74 19.21 9.37 -12.66
N GLN A 75 18.09 9.85 -13.17
CA GLN A 75 18.05 10.67 -14.37
C GLN A 75 18.40 12.12 -14.12
N THR A 76 18.00 12.67 -12.99
CA THR A 76 18.12 14.09 -12.70
C THR A 76 19.08 14.43 -11.56
N GLY A 77 19.36 13.49 -10.69
CA GLY A 77 20.12 13.76 -9.47
C GLY A 77 19.30 14.44 -8.38
N TRP A 78 18.00 14.58 -8.59
CA TRP A 78 17.14 15.23 -7.59
C TRP A 78 16.98 14.34 -6.37
N CYS A 79 17.22 14.93 -5.22
CA CYS A 79 17.01 14.25 -3.95
C CYS A 79 16.73 15.31 -2.90
N PHE A 80 16.63 14.88 -1.64
CA PHE A 80 16.42 15.84 -0.55
C PHE A 80 17.62 16.79 -0.42
N SER A 81 17.36 17.97 0.12
CA SER A 81 18.42 18.94 0.39
C SER A 81 19.34 18.43 1.49
N ARG A 82 20.64 18.57 1.27
CA ARG A 82 21.64 18.20 2.28
C ARG A 82 22.04 19.37 3.15
N ARG A 83 21.34 20.48 3.01
CA ARG A 83 21.58 21.67 3.85
C ARG A 83 20.49 21.77 4.90
N GLY A 84 20.81 22.43 6.00
CA GLY A 84 19.87 22.62 7.08
C GLY A 84 19.54 21.33 7.80
N LEU A 85 18.26 21.04 7.95
CA LEU A 85 17.79 19.89 8.74
C LEU A 85 18.22 18.54 8.19
N TYR A 86 18.50 18.47 6.89
CA TYR A 86 18.87 17.21 6.24
C TYR A 86 20.37 17.09 6.03
N GLU A 87 21.16 17.99 6.64
CA GLU A 87 22.59 17.91 6.58
C GLU A 87 23.09 16.76 7.44
N ARG A 88 24.15 16.08 6.93
CA ARG A 88 24.69 14.94 7.66
C ARG A 88 25.18 15.38 9.03
N PRO A 89 24.81 14.69 10.10
CA PRO A 89 25.27 15.08 11.44
C PRO A 89 26.79 14.92 11.57
N PRO A 90 27.44 15.78 12.39
CA PRO A 90 28.84 15.63 12.65
C PRO A 90 29.17 14.30 13.32
N GLU A 91 30.35 13.76 13.05
CA GLU A 91 30.76 12.47 13.61
C GLU A 91 30.77 12.46 15.14
N GLN A 92 31.04 13.60 15.74
CA GLN A 92 31.08 13.69 17.21
C GLN A 92 29.70 13.47 17.84
N GLU A 93 28.63 13.62 17.10
CA GLU A 93 27.28 13.43 17.60
C GLU A 93 26.82 11.98 17.51
N MET A 94 27.61 11.14 16.90
CA MET A 94 27.32 9.72 16.75
C MET A 94 28.08 8.92 17.80
#